data_25b3f787b74674b2d65856032233d883
#
_entry.id   25b3f787b74674b2d65856032233d883
#
_cell.length_a   1.000
_cell.length_b   1.000
_cell.length_c   1.000
_cell.angle_alpha   90.00
_cell.angle_beta   90.00
_cell.angle_gamma   90.00
#
_symmetry.space_group_name_H-M   'P 1'
#
loop_
_entity.id
_entity.type
_entity.pdbx_description
1 polymer ?
#
loop_
_entity_poly.entity_id
_entity_poly.type
_entity_poly.pdbx_seq_one_letter_code
_entity_poly.pdbx_strand_id
1 'polypeptide(L)'
;DDPWAVVTRAVDITLKADEQAAGMLCSTHQARRAEYSGFHEAERFSDRETSITEYHPAFRVEAPEDTDDESDDRSEQARRALEETIALFVALDWPEDVTRAAIEYISGRLIETGSRRAAYESLRRDKHARALLDMPRVSWTTLLRVVLGSPDPTLVATNTGRGVLLRLTRGYPVAEIAADDDLALTIILANPITVRGGELT
;
A
#
# COMPACT_ATOMS: atom_id res chain seq x y z
N ASP A 1 -48.99 -19.80 -13.15
CA ASP A 1 -47.62 -19.44 -12.72
C ASP A 1 -46.70 -19.59 -13.93
N ASP A 2 -46.03 -18.52 -14.28
CA ASP A 2 -45.12 -18.48 -15.42
C ASP A 2 -43.77 -19.15 -15.02
N PRO A 3 -43.40 -20.31 -15.62
CA PRO A 3 -42.17 -21.02 -15.29
C PRO A 3 -40.93 -20.17 -15.55
N TRP A 4 -40.99 -19.27 -16.54
CA TRP A 4 -39.89 -18.39 -16.87
C TRP A 4 -39.62 -17.31 -15.79
N ALA A 5 -40.65 -16.86 -15.11
CA ALA A 5 -40.49 -15.92 -13.99
C ALA A 5 -39.72 -16.55 -12.83
N VAL A 6 -39.89 -17.83 -12.57
CA VAL A 6 -39.17 -18.60 -11.54
C VAL A 6 -37.71 -18.77 -11.94
N VAL A 7 -37.45 -19.13 -13.19
CA VAL A 7 -36.10 -19.32 -13.72
C VAL A 7 -35.32 -17.98 -13.72
N THR A 8 -35.95 -16.92 -14.19
CA THR A 8 -35.33 -15.57 -14.24
C THR A 8 -34.97 -15.10 -12.82
N ARG A 9 -35.87 -15.32 -11.87
CA ARG A 9 -35.63 -14.95 -10.46
C ARG A 9 -34.53 -15.78 -9.81
N ALA A 10 -34.46 -17.08 -10.13
CA ALA A 10 -33.40 -17.95 -9.62
C ALA A 10 -32.03 -17.53 -10.17
N VAL A 11 -31.93 -17.22 -11.46
CA VAL A 11 -30.71 -16.72 -12.11
C VAL A 11 -30.28 -15.38 -11.50
N ASP A 12 -31.21 -14.43 -11.30
CA ASP A 12 -30.94 -13.14 -10.70
C ASP A 12 -30.42 -13.26 -9.25
N ILE A 13 -31.00 -14.16 -8.46
CA ILE A 13 -30.54 -14.44 -7.10
C ILE A 13 -29.15 -15.10 -7.10
N THR A 14 -28.90 -16.04 -8.01
CA THR A 14 -27.62 -16.73 -8.09
C THR A 14 -26.52 -15.77 -8.55
N LEU A 15 -26.77 -14.94 -9.57
CA LEU A 15 -25.84 -13.91 -10.02
C LEU A 15 -25.51 -12.92 -8.91
N LYS A 16 -26.52 -12.42 -8.19
CA LYS A 16 -26.31 -11.50 -7.05
C LYS A 16 -25.54 -12.16 -5.92
N ALA A 17 -25.76 -13.45 -5.66
CA ALA A 17 -25.01 -14.19 -4.66
C ALA A 17 -23.55 -14.38 -5.08
N ASP A 18 -23.31 -14.70 -6.36
CA ASP A 18 -21.95 -14.85 -6.92
C ASP A 18 -21.22 -13.51 -6.98
N GLU A 19 -21.89 -12.45 -7.40
CA GLU A 19 -21.33 -11.08 -7.39
C GLU A 19 -21.06 -10.60 -5.97
N GLN A 20 -21.87 -10.98 -4.99
CA GLN A 20 -21.67 -10.65 -3.58
C GLN A 20 -20.54 -11.51 -2.97
N ALA A 21 -20.41 -12.77 -3.35
CA ALA A 21 -19.34 -13.68 -2.93
C ALA A 21 -17.99 -13.30 -3.56
N ALA A 22 -18.01 -12.90 -4.84
CA ALA A 22 -16.87 -12.30 -5.54
C ALA A 22 -16.60 -10.87 -5.04
N GLY A 23 -17.50 -10.35 -4.19
CA GLY A 23 -17.42 -9.06 -3.57
C GLY A 23 -17.70 -7.89 -4.53
N MET A 24 -18.23 -8.11 -5.72
CA MET A 24 -18.59 -7.08 -6.70
C MET A 24 -19.85 -6.28 -6.35
N LEU A 25 -20.66 -6.77 -5.42
CA LEU A 25 -21.84 -6.06 -4.91
C LEU A 25 -21.78 -5.93 -3.40
N CYS A 26 -21.82 -4.70 -2.92
CA CYS A 26 -22.03 -4.41 -1.52
C CYS A 26 -23.10 -3.33 -1.36
N SER A 27 -23.79 -3.31 -0.23
CA SER A 27 -24.74 -2.23 0.07
C SER A 27 -23.98 -0.89 0.15
N THR A 28 -24.67 0.22 -0.13
CA THR A 28 -24.10 1.59 -0.05
C THR A 28 -23.53 1.87 1.35
N HIS A 29 -24.05 1.22 2.38
CA HIS A 29 -23.54 1.31 3.75
C HIS A 29 -22.28 0.47 3.95
N GLN A 30 -22.19 -0.67 3.31
CA GLN A 30 -20.99 -1.53 3.32
C GLN A 30 -19.87 -0.93 2.45
N ALA A 31 -20.21 -0.37 1.28
CA ALA A 31 -19.25 0.32 0.43
C ALA A 31 -18.54 1.50 1.11
N ARG A 32 -19.19 2.12 2.09
CA ARG A 32 -18.62 3.19 2.93
C ARG A 32 -17.72 2.68 4.05
N ARG A 33 -17.77 1.39 4.35
CA ARG A 33 -16.88 0.81 5.35
C ARG A 33 -15.54 0.56 4.69
N ALA A 34 -14.52 1.10 5.30
CA ALA A 34 -13.15 0.97 4.86
C ALA A 34 -12.64 -0.49 4.69
N GLU A 35 -13.38 -1.47 5.22
CA GLU A 35 -13.11 -2.91 5.05
C GLU A 35 -13.49 -3.41 3.66
N TYR A 36 -14.43 -2.75 3.00
CA TYR A 36 -14.93 -3.12 1.68
C TYR A 36 -14.36 -2.26 0.56
N SER A 37 -13.95 -1.02 0.85
CA SER A 37 -13.37 -0.12 -0.16
C SER A 37 -12.01 -0.59 -0.71
N GLY A 38 -11.34 -1.52 -0.04
CA GLY A 38 -10.09 -2.12 -0.53
C GLY A 38 -10.30 -3.27 -1.52
N PHE A 39 -11.54 -3.81 -1.61
CA PHE A 39 -11.87 -4.95 -2.49
C PHE A 39 -12.78 -4.56 -3.65
N HIS A 40 -13.43 -3.40 -3.57
CA HIS A 40 -14.46 -2.95 -4.51
C HIS A 40 -14.38 -1.44 -4.71
N GLU A 41 -13.33 -0.99 -5.34
CA GLU A 41 -13.49 0.21 -6.14
C GLU A 41 -14.23 -0.24 -7.42
N ALA A 42 -15.58 -0.13 -7.39
CA ALA A 42 -16.24 0.15 -8.64
C ALA A 42 -15.46 1.31 -9.25
N GLU A 43 -14.88 1.11 -10.45
CA GLU A 43 -14.18 2.15 -11.18
C GLU A 43 -15.00 3.44 -11.07
N ARG A 44 -14.48 4.39 -10.31
CA ARG A 44 -15.13 5.70 -10.21
C ARG A 44 -14.99 6.35 -11.56
N PHE A 45 -15.90 7.24 -11.89
CA PHE A 45 -15.82 8.02 -13.13
C PHE A 45 -14.45 8.73 -13.26
N SER A 46 -13.83 9.09 -12.14
CA SER A 46 -12.45 9.61 -12.07
C SER A 46 -11.37 8.61 -12.50
N ASP A 47 -11.60 7.30 -12.32
CA ASP A 47 -10.62 6.28 -12.72
C ASP A 47 -10.75 5.96 -14.22
N ARG A 48 -11.88 6.34 -14.83
CA ARG A 48 -12.10 6.34 -16.28
C ARG A 48 -11.66 7.61 -16.98
N GLU A 49 -11.29 8.66 -16.25
CA GLU A 49 -10.80 9.90 -16.86
C GLU A 49 -9.52 9.68 -17.68
N THR A 50 -8.70 8.71 -17.31
CA THR A 50 -7.59 8.25 -18.16
C THR A 50 -8.06 7.69 -19.50
N SER A 51 -9.22 7.05 -19.56
CA SER A 51 -9.76 6.50 -20.81
C SER A 51 -10.41 7.57 -21.70
N ILE A 52 -10.86 8.69 -21.16
CA ILE A 52 -11.40 9.82 -21.95
C ILE A 52 -10.28 10.55 -22.70
N THR A 53 -9.11 10.67 -22.09
CA THR A 53 -7.90 11.23 -22.74
C THR A 53 -7.38 10.32 -23.87
N GLU A 54 -7.62 9.01 -23.82
CA GLU A 54 -7.30 8.07 -24.90
C GLU A 54 -8.26 8.21 -26.09
N TYR A 55 -9.54 8.56 -25.86
CA TYR A 55 -10.58 8.59 -26.90
C TYR A 55 -10.67 9.91 -27.68
N HIS A 56 -10.16 11.02 -27.17
CA HIS A 56 -10.25 12.30 -27.87
C HIS A 56 -8.93 13.08 -27.83
N PRO A 57 -8.30 13.35 -29.00
CA PRO A 57 -7.00 14.05 -29.07
C PRO A 57 -6.98 15.43 -28.41
N ALA A 58 -8.14 16.10 -28.30
CA ALA A 58 -8.26 17.41 -27.66
C ALA A 58 -8.11 17.39 -26.12
N PHE A 59 -8.19 16.21 -25.51
CA PHE A 59 -7.97 16.02 -24.05
C PHE A 59 -6.60 15.41 -23.73
N ARG A 60 -5.79 15.15 -24.76
CA ARG A 60 -4.38 14.90 -24.53
C ARG A 60 -3.76 16.23 -24.11
N VAL A 61 -3.70 16.46 -22.79
CA VAL A 61 -2.65 17.32 -22.27
C VAL A 61 -1.37 16.54 -22.63
N GLU A 62 -0.59 17.05 -23.58
CA GLU A 62 0.77 16.56 -23.77
C GLU A 62 1.43 16.74 -22.40
N ALA A 63 1.53 15.63 -21.65
CA ALA A 63 2.48 15.57 -20.58
C ALA A 63 3.78 16.03 -21.22
N PRO A 64 4.56 16.97 -20.60
CA PRO A 64 5.87 17.29 -21.12
C PRO A 64 6.53 15.95 -21.42
N GLU A 65 7.05 15.80 -22.63
CA GLU A 65 7.80 14.60 -23.02
C GLU A 65 8.89 14.46 -21.97
N ASP A 66 8.60 13.63 -20.94
CA ASP A 66 9.65 13.17 -20.05
C ASP A 66 10.61 12.48 -20.99
N THR A 67 11.74 13.09 -21.24
CA THR A 67 12.82 12.49 -22.00
C THR A 67 13.08 11.15 -21.35
N ASP A 68 13.23 10.09 -22.12
CA ASP A 68 13.47 8.71 -21.63
C ASP A 68 14.54 8.67 -20.52
N ASP A 69 15.47 9.60 -20.55
CA ASP A 69 16.55 9.83 -19.58
C ASP A 69 16.01 10.24 -18.17
N GLU A 70 14.99 11.10 -18.07
CA GLU A 70 14.43 11.49 -16.76
C GLU A 70 13.57 10.39 -16.13
N SER A 71 12.92 9.57 -16.92
CA SER A 71 12.12 8.43 -16.43
C SER A 71 13.03 7.32 -15.90
N ASP A 72 14.16 7.06 -16.54
CA ASP A 72 15.16 6.10 -16.10
C ASP A 72 15.83 6.56 -14.79
N ASP A 73 16.16 7.83 -14.67
CA ASP A 73 16.80 8.39 -13.46
C ASP A 73 15.84 8.33 -12.25
N ARG A 74 14.55 8.63 -12.44
CA ARG A 74 13.53 8.49 -11.39
C ARG A 74 13.32 7.04 -10.96
N SER A 75 13.33 6.12 -11.91
CA SER A 75 13.18 4.69 -11.65
C SER A 75 14.38 4.16 -10.87
N GLU A 76 15.59 4.56 -11.25
CA GLU A 76 16.83 4.20 -10.56
C GLU A 76 16.87 4.78 -9.13
N GLN A 77 16.43 6.03 -8.95
CA GLN A 77 16.34 6.69 -7.66
C GLN A 77 15.33 5.98 -6.74
N ALA A 78 14.18 5.58 -7.27
CA ALA A 78 13.18 4.83 -6.51
C ALA A 78 13.72 3.44 -6.10
N ARG A 79 14.41 2.75 -7.02
CA ARG A 79 15.03 1.46 -6.74
C ARG A 79 16.12 1.58 -5.67
N ARG A 80 16.97 2.60 -5.75
CA ARG A 80 17.99 2.89 -4.74
C ARG A 80 17.37 3.17 -3.38
N ALA A 81 16.33 3.99 -3.30
CA ALA A 81 15.62 4.28 -2.06
C ALA A 81 15.00 3.02 -1.42
N LEU A 82 14.52 2.08 -2.26
CA LEU A 82 14.02 0.79 -1.81
C LEU A 82 15.12 -0.03 -1.14
N GLU A 83 16.27 -0.21 -1.82
CA GLU A 83 17.41 -0.98 -1.32
C GLU A 83 18.01 -0.35 -0.05
N GLU A 84 18.12 0.98 0.00
CA GLU A 84 18.58 1.70 1.19
C GLU A 84 17.60 1.55 2.37
N THR A 85 16.29 1.49 2.09
CA THR A 85 15.28 1.21 3.12
C THR A 85 15.45 -0.20 3.69
N ILE A 86 15.64 -1.21 2.83
CA ILE A 86 15.90 -2.59 3.25
C ILE A 86 17.18 -2.66 4.08
N ALA A 87 18.27 -2.06 3.58
CA ALA A 87 19.56 -2.05 4.27
C ALA A 87 19.49 -1.39 5.66
N LEU A 88 18.69 -0.33 5.82
CA LEU A 88 18.46 0.33 7.11
C LEU A 88 17.83 -0.62 8.14
N PHE A 89 16.80 -1.37 7.76
CA PHE A 89 16.15 -2.32 8.65
C PHE A 89 17.06 -3.50 8.99
N VAL A 90 17.79 -4.02 8.01
CA VAL A 90 18.75 -5.13 8.20
C VAL A 90 19.89 -4.69 9.11
N ALA A 91 20.40 -3.46 8.99
CA ALA A 91 21.39 -2.89 9.90
C ALA A 91 20.90 -2.75 11.35
N LEU A 92 19.57 -2.75 11.55
CA LEU A 92 18.90 -2.73 12.85
C LEU A 92 18.36 -4.12 13.24
N ASP A 93 19.04 -5.18 12.79
CA ASP A 93 18.81 -6.59 13.12
C ASP A 93 17.50 -7.21 12.64
N TRP A 94 16.79 -6.60 11.69
CA TRP A 94 15.64 -7.25 11.06
C TRP A 94 16.09 -8.38 10.13
N PRO A 95 15.36 -9.52 10.04
CA PRO A 95 15.67 -10.59 9.08
C PRO A 95 15.59 -10.09 7.64
N GLU A 96 16.64 -10.30 6.86
CA GLU A 96 16.75 -9.73 5.52
C GLU A 96 15.66 -10.23 4.57
N ASP A 97 15.39 -11.52 4.56
CA ASP A 97 14.38 -12.15 3.69
C ASP A 97 12.96 -11.62 3.94
N VAL A 98 12.56 -11.57 5.20
CA VAL A 98 11.25 -11.04 5.62
C VAL A 98 11.15 -9.54 5.35
N THR A 99 12.22 -8.79 5.64
CA THR A 99 12.29 -7.35 5.43
C THR A 99 12.17 -7.00 3.96
N ARG A 100 12.94 -7.67 3.10
CA ARG A 100 12.92 -7.49 1.65
C ARG A 100 11.53 -7.77 1.10
N ALA A 101 10.98 -8.95 1.38
CA ALA A 101 9.66 -9.33 0.91
C ALA A 101 8.56 -8.36 1.37
N ALA A 102 8.63 -7.89 2.61
CA ALA A 102 7.66 -6.94 3.16
C ALA A 102 7.75 -5.56 2.50
N ILE A 103 8.97 -5.02 2.31
CA ILE A 103 9.19 -3.70 1.72
C ILE A 103 8.85 -3.72 0.22
N GLU A 104 9.20 -4.77 -0.51
CA GLU A 104 8.81 -4.96 -1.91
C GLU A 104 7.28 -5.05 -2.05
N TYR A 105 6.61 -5.77 -1.18
CA TYR A 105 5.14 -5.84 -1.15
C TYR A 105 4.50 -4.48 -0.89
N ILE A 106 5.02 -3.72 0.08
CA ILE A 106 4.56 -2.35 0.38
C ILE A 106 4.73 -1.44 -0.83
N SER A 107 5.89 -1.53 -1.50
CA SER A 107 6.20 -0.71 -2.69
C SER A 107 5.32 -1.07 -3.88
N GLY A 108 5.08 -2.35 -4.13
CA GLY A 108 4.14 -2.81 -5.15
C GLY A 108 2.73 -2.26 -4.90
N ARG A 109 2.24 -2.32 -3.66
CA ARG A 109 0.94 -1.77 -3.29
C ARG A 109 0.88 -0.24 -3.42
N LEU A 110 1.98 0.46 -3.14
CA LEU A 110 2.08 1.90 -3.32
C LEU A 110 1.97 2.28 -4.81
N ILE A 111 2.62 1.53 -5.69
CA ILE A 111 2.54 1.71 -7.14
C ILE A 111 1.11 1.46 -7.65
N GLU A 112 0.49 0.34 -7.25
CA GLU A 112 -0.87 -0.02 -7.66
C GLU A 112 -1.91 1.03 -7.25
N THR A 113 -1.79 1.58 -6.05
CA THR A 113 -2.77 2.54 -5.53
C THR A 113 -2.49 3.98 -5.95
N GLY A 114 -1.28 4.30 -6.41
CA GLY A 114 -0.84 5.66 -6.73
C GLY A 114 -0.92 6.66 -5.56
N SER A 115 -1.32 6.20 -4.36
CA SER A 115 -1.55 7.04 -3.19
C SER A 115 -1.00 6.41 -1.93
N ARG A 116 -0.09 7.12 -1.25
CA ARG A 116 0.49 6.69 0.03
C ARG A 116 -0.57 6.42 1.10
N ARG A 117 -1.60 7.25 1.18
CA ARG A 117 -2.68 7.09 2.15
C ARG A 117 -3.53 5.86 1.85
N ALA A 118 -3.88 5.64 0.58
CA ALA A 118 -4.65 4.48 0.16
C ALA A 118 -3.83 3.19 0.38
N ALA A 119 -2.54 3.18 0.01
CA ALA A 119 -1.63 2.08 0.28
C ALA A 119 -1.56 1.75 1.77
N TYR A 120 -1.35 2.75 2.63
CA TYR A 120 -1.27 2.56 4.08
C TYR A 120 -2.56 1.95 4.65
N GLU A 121 -3.73 2.47 4.28
CA GLU A 121 -5.02 2.00 4.77
C GLU A 121 -5.35 0.58 4.27
N SER A 122 -5.01 0.25 3.03
CA SER A 122 -5.15 -1.09 2.48
C SER A 122 -4.23 -2.08 3.22
N LEU A 123 -2.94 -1.79 3.27
CA LEU A 123 -1.92 -2.64 3.88
C LEU A 123 -2.14 -2.86 5.39
N ARG A 124 -2.60 -1.85 6.11
CA ARG A 124 -2.90 -1.95 7.55
C ARG A 124 -3.95 -3.03 7.85
N ARG A 125 -4.85 -3.28 6.92
CA ARG A 125 -5.93 -4.26 7.05
C ARG A 125 -5.61 -5.60 6.42
N ASP A 126 -4.53 -5.69 5.68
CA ASP A 126 -4.11 -6.88 4.96
C ASP A 126 -3.60 -7.95 5.93
N LYS A 127 -4.54 -8.78 6.40
CA LYS A 127 -4.23 -9.91 7.26
C LYS A 127 -3.52 -11.03 6.50
N HIS A 128 -3.78 -11.12 5.19
CA HIS A 128 -3.23 -12.17 4.34
C HIS A 128 -1.73 -11.94 4.10
N ALA A 129 -1.33 -10.75 3.68
CA ALA A 129 0.07 -10.40 3.52
C ALA A 129 0.86 -10.61 4.83
N ARG A 130 0.28 -10.17 5.95
CA ARG A 130 0.91 -10.35 7.26
C ARG A 130 1.08 -11.81 7.64
N ALA A 131 0.09 -12.67 7.34
CA ALA A 131 0.18 -14.10 7.60
C ALA A 131 1.20 -14.79 6.68
N LEU A 132 1.25 -14.39 5.41
CA LEU A 132 2.20 -14.90 4.43
C LEU A 132 3.65 -14.59 4.82
N LEU A 133 3.88 -13.37 5.32
CA LEU A 133 5.19 -12.92 5.81
C LEU A 133 5.49 -13.39 7.23
N ASP A 134 4.56 -14.12 7.85
CA ASP A 134 4.64 -14.56 9.25
C ASP A 134 5.04 -13.40 10.18
N MET A 135 4.42 -12.24 10.02
CA MET A 135 4.80 -11.01 10.71
C MET A 135 3.81 -10.66 11.83
N PRO A 136 4.28 -10.44 13.08
CA PRO A 136 3.44 -9.95 14.17
C PRO A 136 2.74 -8.63 13.80
N ARG A 137 1.53 -8.43 14.33
CA ARG A 137 0.74 -7.21 14.03
C ARG A 137 1.49 -5.92 14.39
N VAL A 138 2.20 -5.92 15.50
CA VAL A 138 2.97 -4.76 15.96
C VAL A 138 4.09 -4.45 14.97
N SER A 139 4.88 -5.47 14.59
CA SER A 139 5.96 -5.34 13.61
C SER A 139 5.44 -4.81 12.27
N TRP A 140 4.34 -5.38 11.76
CA TRP A 140 3.72 -4.94 10.52
C TRP A 140 3.25 -3.48 10.54
N THR A 141 2.50 -3.10 11.58
CA THR A 141 1.99 -1.71 11.69
C THR A 141 3.10 -0.69 11.89
N THR A 142 4.17 -1.06 12.60
CA THR A 142 5.34 -0.20 12.75
C THR A 142 6.12 -0.09 11.45
N LEU A 143 6.35 -1.20 10.73
CA LEU A 143 6.99 -1.19 9.42
C LEU A 143 6.25 -0.25 8.45
N LEU A 144 4.94 -0.38 8.33
CA LEU A 144 4.12 0.50 7.49
C LEU A 144 4.29 1.97 7.87
N ARG A 145 4.29 2.27 9.16
CA ARG A 145 4.40 3.64 9.68
C ARG A 145 5.78 4.23 9.43
N VAL A 146 6.83 3.42 9.54
CA VAL A 146 8.21 3.83 9.28
C VAL A 146 8.44 4.01 7.78
N VAL A 147 8.06 3.05 6.96
CA VAL A 147 8.31 3.07 5.51
C VAL A 147 7.47 4.14 4.80
N LEU A 148 6.15 4.11 4.99
CA LEU A 148 5.22 5.01 4.31
C LEU A 148 4.98 6.33 5.05
N GLY A 149 5.33 6.41 6.32
CA GLY A 149 5.02 7.53 7.20
C GLY A 149 3.65 7.42 7.87
N SER A 150 3.45 8.25 8.90
CA SER A 150 2.18 8.31 9.62
C SER A 150 1.07 8.87 8.72
N PRO A 151 -0.13 8.27 8.70
CA PRO A 151 -1.28 8.80 7.97
C PRO A 151 -1.91 10.03 8.66
N ASP A 152 -1.46 10.38 9.86
CA ASP A 152 -1.98 11.52 10.61
C ASP A 152 -1.67 12.84 9.88
N PRO A 153 -2.70 13.62 9.51
CA PRO A 153 -2.52 14.88 8.80
C PRO A 153 -1.67 15.90 9.58
N THR A 154 -1.67 15.84 10.91
CA THR A 154 -0.90 16.77 11.77
C THR A 154 0.60 16.54 11.65
N LEU A 155 1.02 15.34 11.28
CA LEU A 155 2.41 14.92 11.17
C LEU A 155 3.00 15.05 9.76
N VAL A 156 2.22 15.44 8.75
CA VAL A 156 2.62 15.47 7.32
C VAL A 156 3.95 16.19 7.08
N ALA A 157 4.21 17.26 7.80
CA ALA A 157 5.45 18.06 7.67
C ALA A 157 6.64 17.47 8.42
N THR A 158 6.42 16.49 9.30
CA THR A 158 7.46 15.89 10.15
C THR A 158 8.14 14.70 9.46
N ASN A 159 9.29 14.27 9.98
CA ASN A 159 9.98 13.06 9.52
C ASN A 159 9.11 11.81 9.71
N THR A 160 8.41 11.70 10.82
CA THR A 160 7.46 10.63 11.11
C THR A 160 6.30 10.57 10.10
N GLY A 161 5.81 11.74 9.66
CA GLY A 161 4.74 11.82 8.68
C GLY A 161 5.19 11.55 7.25
N ARG A 162 6.45 11.84 6.92
CA ARG A 162 6.99 11.60 5.57
C ARG A 162 7.35 10.14 5.33
N GLY A 163 7.86 9.45 6.34
CA GLY A 163 8.38 8.08 6.22
C GLY A 163 9.75 8.01 5.55
N VAL A 164 10.42 6.88 5.74
CA VAL A 164 11.79 6.65 5.25
C VAL A 164 11.86 6.65 3.73
N LEU A 165 10.95 5.92 3.08
CA LEU A 165 10.98 5.77 1.63
C LEU A 165 10.87 7.12 0.90
N LEU A 166 9.98 8.01 1.35
CA LEU A 166 9.85 9.36 0.76
C LEU A 166 11.06 10.24 1.05
N ARG A 167 11.68 10.10 2.22
CA ARG A 167 12.90 10.85 2.55
C ARG A 167 14.05 10.45 1.64
N LEU A 168 14.28 9.16 1.44
CA LEU A 168 15.32 8.62 0.57
C LEU A 168 15.08 9.01 -0.91
N THR A 169 13.84 8.91 -1.40
CA THR A 169 13.52 9.37 -2.76
C THR A 169 13.69 10.88 -2.96
N ARG A 170 13.74 11.67 -1.88
CA ARG A 170 14.06 13.10 -1.93
C ARG A 170 15.55 13.40 -1.73
N GLY A 171 16.40 12.36 -1.68
CA GLY A 171 17.84 12.51 -1.57
C GLY A 171 18.36 12.76 -0.15
N TYR A 172 17.55 12.49 0.90
CA TYR A 172 18.08 12.52 2.27
C TYR A 172 19.08 11.35 2.44
N PRO A 173 20.28 11.62 2.99
CA PRO A 173 21.25 10.56 3.21
C PRO A 173 20.74 9.52 4.20
N VAL A 174 20.96 8.23 3.91
CA VAL A 174 20.58 7.14 4.83
C VAL A 174 21.24 7.28 6.20
N ALA A 175 22.46 7.81 6.24
CA ALA A 175 23.19 8.06 7.48
C ALA A 175 22.48 9.09 8.39
N GLU A 176 21.86 10.12 7.82
CA GLU A 176 21.06 11.11 8.57
C GLU A 176 19.78 10.48 9.12
N ILE A 177 19.18 9.57 8.35
CA ILE A 177 17.98 8.83 8.79
C ILE A 177 18.33 7.84 9.90
N ALA A 178 19.46 7.17 9.79
CA ALA A 178 19.94 6.21 10.79
C ALA A 178 20.43 6.87 12.09
N ALA A 179 20.79 8.16 12.04
CA ALA A 179 21.19 8.93 13.22
C ALA A 179 19.99 9.39 14.08
N ASP A 180 18.76 9.13 13.66
CA ASP A 180 17.54 9.39 14.43
C ASP A 180 17.34 8.22 15.44
N ASP A 181 17.78 8.43 16.68
CA ASP A 181 17.73 7.42 17.75
C ASP A 181 16.30 6.95 18.05
N ASP A 182 15.31 7.83 17.97
CA ASP A 182 13.90 7.47 18.20
C ASP A 182 13.37 6.56 17.09
N LEU A 183 13.76 6.84 15.85
CA LEU A 183 13.43 6.00 14.71
C LEU A 183 14.12 4.64 14.81
N ALA A 184 15.42 4.62 15.09
CA ALA A 184 16.19 3.40 15.25
C ALA A 184 15.61 2.52 16.37
N LEU A 185 15.32 3.09 17.53
CA LEU A 185 14.69 2.40 18.64
C LEU A 185 13.30 1.83 18.27
N THR A 186 12.50 2.63 17.54
CA THR A 186 11.18 2.19 17.06
C THR A 186 11.30 0.97 16.15
N ILE A 187 12.28 0.93 15.25
CA ILE A 187 12.54 -0.20 14.35
C ILE A 187 13.02 -1.42 15.13
N ILE A 188 13.98 -1.25 16.02
CA ILE A 188 14.54 -2.35 16.83
C ILE A 188 13.46 -3.02 17.69
N LEU A 189 12.65 -2.24 18.39
CA LEU A 189 11.58 -2.75 19.24
C LEU A 189 10.46 -3.46 18.46
N ALA A 190 10.30 -3.14 17.19
CA ALA A 190 9.32 -3.76 16.32
C ALA A 190 9.87 -4.96 15.53
N ASN A 191 11.11 -5.37 15.76
CA ASN A 191 11.70 -6.53 15.10
C ASN A 191 10.80 -7.77 15.29
N PRO A 192 10.40 -8.46 14.21
CA PRO A 192 9.45 -9.58 14.28
C PRO A 192 9.94 -10.76 15.14
N ILE A 193 11.25 -10.96 15.26
CA ILE A 193 11.83 -12.01 16.11
C ILE A 193 11.69 -11.62 17.58
N THR A 194 12.01 -10.39 17.92
CA THR A 194 11.94 -9.88 19.31
C THR A 194 10.51 -9.85 19.82
N VAL A 195 9.56 -9.39 18.99
CA VAL A 195 8.13 -9.33 19.34
C VAL A 195 7.57 -10.71 19.62
N ARG A 196 7.93 -11.74 18.82
CA ARG A 196 7.51 -13.13 19.08
C ARG A 196 8.09 -13.70 20.36
N GLY A 197 9.35 -13.40 20.66
CA GLY A 197 10.00 -13.83 21.90
C GLY A 197 9.33 -13.24 23.14
N GLY A 198 8.79 -12.03 23.06
CA GLY A 198 8.09 -11.37 24.17
C GLY A 198 6.65 -11.83 24.39
N GLU A 199 5.98 -12.43 23.39
CA GLU A 199 4.62 -12.99 23.53
C GLU A 199 4.60 -14.38 24.19
N LEU A 200 5.76 -15.02 24.35
CA LEU A 200 5.91 -16.37 24.93
C LEU A 200 6.34 -16.36 26.42
N THR A 201 6.48 -15.19 27.03
CA THR A 201 6.81 -14.99 28.43
C THR A 201 5.67 -14.36 29.18
#